data_88cd09339cd9f2081838fd2b0d76013d
#
_entry.id   88cd09339cd9f2081838fd2b0d76013d
#
_cell.length_a   1.000
_cell.length_b   1.000
_cell.length_c   1.000
_cell.angle_alpha   90.00
_cell.angle_beta   90.00
_cell.angle_gamma   90.00
#
_symmetry.space_group_name_H-M   'P 1'
#
loop_
_entity.id
_entity.type
_entity.pdbx_description
1 polymer ?
#
loop_
_entity_poly.entity_id
_entity_poly.type
_entity_poly.pdbx_seq_one_letter_code
_entity_poly.pdbx_strand_id
1 'polypeptide(L)'
;MIDSPFYGQLLSIVCNVFDAYSAVLFLPEAEGTVCRAVASFSLGDALDREAAIAPGQGLVGWIIREGKPLCIGNFDQRRGVLGYYRGGEEERIRAFMGYPVAATGGALCLDSRKTYSFGEKELKILSQFADLAGTHLLRAREMATSLREHRFYQALRLMTTLHKTNPKWSAFRSALLGLLAQTTGYRYCMLSVRDESGRSYFLEGASESPFAGLREAPGSFSVGQGLVGWVFKNQTPVYSGDKEAAGAVGLPLFGLEATDEEYKSVICQPVIFSRRTRGVLILADQRSLPVAEELKTFVAMVAEHLALFLENLHLRTRLDAARPSRPPGP
;
A
#
# COMPACT_ATOMS: atom_id res chain seq x y z
N MET A 1 -3.18 -3.15 9.42
CA MET A 1 -3.71 -3.22 10.80
C MET A 1 -2.62 -3.83 11.66
N ILE A 2 -2.06 -3.05 12.60
CA ILE A 2 -1.02 -3.53 13.52
C ILE A 2 -1.78 -4.09 14.73
N ASP A 3 -2.46 -5.20 14.52
CA ASP A 3 -3.13 -5.93 15.59
C ASP A 3 -2.14 -7.00 16.10
N SER A 4 -1.08 -6.53 16.76
CA SER A 4 -0.08 -7.42 17.33
C SER A 4 -0.44 -7.72 18.78
N PRO A 5 -0.58 -9.00 19.16
CA PRO A 5 -0.74 -9.40 20.56
C PRO A 5 0.30 -8.78 21.49
N PHE A 6 1.46 -8.43 20.95
CA PHE A 6 2.54 -7.75 21.64
C PHE A 6 2.11 -6.42 22.27
N TYR A 7 1.39 -5.55 21.55
CA TYR A 7 1.01 -4.25 22.12
C TYR A 7 -0.04 -4.37 23.20
N GLY A 8 -1.00 -5.29 23.05
CA GLY A 8 -1.98 -5.58 24.11
C GLY A 8 -1.29 -6.05 25.40
N GLN A 9 -0.31 -6.95 25.28
CA GLN A 9 0.48 -7.43 26.42
C GLN A 9 1.37 -6.33 27.00
N LEU A 10 2.04 -5.53 26.16
CA LEU A 10 2.86 -4.40 26.59
C LEU A 10 2.04 -3.41 27.41
N LEU A 11 0.87 -3.00 26.92
CA LEU A 11 0.01 -2.04 27.61
C LEU A 11 -0.58 -2.58 28.90
N SER A 12 -0.88 -3.88 28.97
CA SER A 12 -1.26 -4.55 30.22
C SER A 12 -0.15 -4.48 31.27
N ILE A 13 1.10 -4.77 30.87
CA ILE A 13 2.27 -4.66 31.75
C ILE A 13 2.45 -3.21 32.20
N VAL A 14 2.35 -2.26 31.28
CA VAL A 14 2.46 -0.82 31.57
C VAL A 14 1.41 -0.41 32.59
N CYS A 15 0.14 -0.76 32.43
CA CYS A 15 -0.90 -0.47 33.40
C CYS A 15 -0.58 -1.05 34.78
N ASN A 16 -0.09 -2.27 34.86
CA ASN A 16 0.26 -2.92 36.13
C ASN A 16 1.47 -2.25 36.79
N VAL A 17 2.51 -1.88 36.04
CA VAL A 17 3.72 -1.21 36.58
C VAL A 17 3.40 0.15 37.18
N PHE A 18 2.47 0.89 36.58
CA PHE A 18 2.15 2.26 37.01
C PHE A 18 0.89 2.36 37.87
N ASP A 19 0.23 1.25 38.19
CA ASP A 19 -1.09 1.25 38.85
C ASP A 19 -2.08 2.18 38.09
N ALA A 20 -2.00 2.15 36.76
CA ALA A 20 -2.78 3.00 35.88
C ALA A 20 -4.17 2.40 35.64
N TYR A 21 -5.17 3.27 35.38
CA TYR A 21 -6.50 2.83 35.02
C TYR A 21 -6.60 2.40 33.56
N SER A 22 -5.94 3.13 32.67
CA SER A 22 -5.82 2.72 31.27
C SER A 22 -4.47 3.10 30.65
N ALA A 23 -4.12 2.41 29.56
CA ALA A 23 -3.01 2.70 28.68
C ALA A 23 -3.46 2.64 27.22
N VAL A 24 -3.05 3.62 26.41
CA VAL A 24 -3.40 3.71 25.00
C VAL A 24 -2.19 4.08 24.17
N LEU A 25 -1.97 3.36 23.08
CA LEU A 25 -0.93 3.64 22.09
C LEU A 25 -1.58 4.25 20.84
N PHE A 26 -1.21 5.49 20.54
CA PHE A 26 -1.63 6.21 19.34
C PHE A 26 -0.53 6.21 18.29
N LEU A 27 -0.87 5.89 17.05
CA LEU A 27 0.05 5.94 15.92
C LEU A 27 -0.58 6.70 14.75
N PRO A 28 0.24 7.41 13.93
CA PRO A 28 -0.27 8.12 12.77
C PRO A 28 -0.81 7.15 11.72
N GLU A 29 -1.92 7.52 11.08
CA GLU A 29 -2.43 6.87 9.87
C GLU A 29 -1.52 7.14 8.66
N ALA A 30 -1.73 6.37 7.58
CA ALA A 30 -0.92 6.46 6.37
C ALA A 30 -0.90 7.88 5.75
N GLU A 31 -1.98 8.64 5.90
CA GLU A 31 -2.09 10.02 5.39
C GLU A 31 -1.50 11.07 6.36
N GLY A 32 -1.13 10.68 7.57
CA GLY A 32 -0.45 11.54 8.55
C GLY A 32 -1.31 12.64 9.18
N THR A 33 -2.60 12.71 8.86
CA THR A 33 -3.51 13.78 9.32
C THR A 33 -4.02 13.57 10.73
N VAL A 34 -4.14 12.33 11.16
CA VAL A 34 -4.63 11.93 12.50
C VAL A 34 -3.83 10.76 13.04
N CYS A 35 -3.79 10.65 14.38
CA CYS A 35 -3.29 9.46 15.06
C CYS A 35 -4.46 8.66 15.61
N ARG A 36 -4.47 7.35 15.33
CA ARG A 36 -5.50 6.43 15.80
C ARG A 36 -5.00 5.56 16.95
N ALA A 37 -5.90 5.23 17.87
CA ALA A 37 -5.63 4.22 18.89
C ALA A 37 -5.43 2.86 18.23
N VAL A 38 -4.21 2.33 18.24
CA VAL A 38 -3.86 1.03 17.62
C VAL A 38 -3.84 -0.10 18.62
N ALA A 39 -3.67 0.21 19.89
CA ALA A 39 -3.79 -0.72 21.00
C ALA A 39 -4.21 0.03 22.26
N SER A 40 -4.98 -0.64 23.10
CA SER A 40 -5.42 -0.10 24.38
C SER A 40 -5.60 -1.21 25.42
N PHE A 41 -5.36 -0.87 26.67
CA PHE A 41 -5.70 -1.68 27.84
C PHE A 41 -6.41 -0.80 28.85
N SER A 42 -7.49 -1.28 29.48
CA SER A 42 -8.21 -0.56 30.52
C SER A 42 -8.86 -1.51 31.51
N LEU A 43 -8.97 -1.07 32.75
CA LEU A 43 -9.72 -1.74 33.81
C LEU A 43 -11.24 -1.53 33.67
N GLY A 44 -11.70 -0.72 32.71
CA GLY A 44 -13.12 -0.48 32.41
C GLY A 44 -13.41 -0.51 30.92
N ASP A 45 -14.71 -0.44 30.55
CA ASP A 45 -15.19 -0.65 29.18
C ASP A 45 -15.45 0.66 28.41
N ALA A 46 -15.16 1.82 29.02
CA ALA A 46 -15.51 3.12 28.45
C ALA A 46 -14.48 3.71 27.48
N LEU A 47 -13.39 2.99 27.19
CA LEU A 47 -12.41 3.41 26.22
C LEU A 47 -12.97 3.33 24.79
N ASP A 48 -12.75 4.38 24.02
CA ASP A 48 -13.00 4.37 22.59
C ASP A 48 -11.78 3.79 21.86
N ARG A 49 -11.88 2.52 21.46
CA ARG A 49 -10.81 1.78 20.76
C ARG A 49 -10.56 2.28 19.34
N GLU A 50 -11.48 3.06 18.81
CA GLU A 50 -11.37 3.65 17.45
C GLU A 50 -11.04 5.15 17.52
N ALA A 51 -10.68 5.67 18.69
CA ALA A 51 -10.37 7.08 18.86
C ALA A 51 -9.30 7.55 17.88
N ALA A 52 -9.61 8.64 17.18
CA ALA A 52 -8.73 9.31 16.24
C ALA A 52 -8.49 10.74 16.71
N ILE A 53 -7.25 11.13 16.90
CA ILE A 53 -6.85 12.41 17.49
C ILE A 53 -5.95 13.15 16.52
N ALA A 54 -6.33 14.38 16.16
CA ALA A 54 -5.50 15.24 15.32
C ALA A 54 -4.34 15.85 16.14
N PRO A 55 -3.18 16.10 15.52
CA PRO A 55 -2.08 16.83 16.15
C PRO A 55 -2.57 18.19 16.70
N GLY A 56 -2.33 18.44 17.98
CA GLY A 56 -2.81 19.63 18.68
C GLY A 56 -4.20 19.52 19.33
N GLN A 57 -4.93 18.45 19.08
CA GLN A 57 -6.24 18.22 19.69
C GLN A 57 -6.11 17.58 21.08
N GLY A 58 -6.51 18.32 22.12
CA GLY A 58 -6.41 17.83 23.50
C GLY A 58 -4.97 17.56 23.97
N LEU A 59 -4.83 16.79 25.06
CA LEU A 59 -3.51 16.48 25.65
C LEU A 59 -2.69 15.52 24.80
N VAL A 60 -3.33 14.51 24.25
CA VAL A 60 -2.67 13.53 23.37
C VAL A 60 -2.18 14.19 22.08
N GLY A 61 -3.03 14.99 21.43
CA GLY A 61 -2.66 15.75 20.22
C GLY A 61 -1.55 16.77 20.48
N TRP A 62 -1.49 17.34 21.69
CA TRP A 62 -0.39 18.21 22.09
C TRP A 62 0.94 17.44 22.12
N ILE A 63 0.97 16.25 22.75
CA ILE A 63 2.17 15.39 22.79
C ILE A 63 2.63 15.03 21.38
N ILE A 64 1.69 14.67 20.51
CA ILE A 64 1.96 14.30 19.11
C ILE A 64 2.57 15.49 18.34
N ARG A 65 1.99 16.69 18.50
CA ARG A 65 2.43 17.88 17.78
C ARG A 65 3.79 18.41 18.28
N GLU A 66 3.95 18.50 19.61
CA GLU A 66 5.16 19.09 20.21
C GLU A 66 6.32 18.09 20.33
N GLY A 67 6.04 16.78 20.22
CA GLY A 67 7.05 15.73 20.44
C GLY A 67 7.64 15.75 21.86
N LYS A 68 6.87 16.25 22.85
CA LYS A 68 7.31 16.40 24.24
C LYS A 68 6.43 15.60 25.19
N PRO A 69 7.02 15.03 26.26
CA PRO A 69 6.23 14.33 27.26
C PRO A 69 5.37 15.29 28.09
N LEU A 70 4.28 14.76 28.61
CA LEU A 70 3.35 15.50 29.47
C LEU A 70 2.98 14.65 30.68
N CYS A 71 3.04 15.27 31.87
CA CYS A 71 2.64 14.64 33.12
C CYS A 71 1.77 15.61 33.93
N ILE A 72 0.54 15.17 34.26
CA ILE A 72 -0.44 15.97 35.02
C ILE A 72 -0.90 15.16 36.22
N GLY A 73 -0.42 15.53 37.42
CA GLY A 73 -0.71 14.81 38.67
C GLY A 73 -2.11 15.11 39.24
N ASN A 74 -2.70 16.23 38.91
CA ASN A 74 -4.07 16.63 39.29
C ASN A 74 -4.81 17.09 38.02
N PHE A 75 -5.36 16.12 37.31
CA PHE A 75 -6.07 16.36 36.06
C PHE A 75 -7.51 16.85 36.34
N ASP A 76 -7.88 17.95 35.69
CA ASP A 76 -9.23 18.49 35.62
C ASP A 76 -9.55 18.77 34.13
N GLN A 77 -10.72 18.38 33.66
CA GLN A 77 -11.18 18.63 32.30
C GLN A 77 -11.13 20.08 31.86
N ARG A 78 -11.21 21.04 32.80
CA ARG A 78 -11.02 22.47 32.52
C ARG A 78 -9.62 22.79 31.97
N ARG A 79 -8.65 21.90 32.14
CA ARG A 79 -7.25 22.05 31.71
C ARG A 79 -6.93 21.32 30.42
N GLY A 80 -7.86 20.50 29.91
CA GLY A 80 -7.68 19.75 28.67
C GLY A 80 -8.60 18.55 28.57
N VAL A 81 -8.65 17.95 27.40
CA VAL A 81 -9.47 16.78 27.08
C VAL A 81 -8.53 15.66 26.63
N LEU A 82 -8.82 14.44 27.06
CA LEU A 82 -8.08 13.24 26.63
C LEU A 82 -8.56 12.77 25.24
N GLY A 83 -9.87 12.76 25.03
CA GLY A 83 -10.48 12.52 23.72
C GLY A 83 -10.57 11.04 23.30
N TYR A 84 -10.35 10.11 24.24
CA TYR A 84 -10.47 8.67 23.97
C TYR A 84 -11.35 7.92 24.95
N TYR A 85 -12.27 8.64 25.62
CA TYR A 85 -13.29 8.06 26.49
C TYR A 85 -14.70 8.33 25.94
N ARG A 86 -15.61 7.41 26.16
CA ARG A 86 -17.03 7.53 25.85
C ARG A 86 -17.85 7.90 27.10
N GLY A 87 -18.96 8.59 26.94
CA GLY A 87 -20.00 8.72 27.96
C GLY A 87 -19.61 9.49 29.22
N GLY A 88 -18.65 10.43 29.16
CA GLY A 88 -18.27 11.26 30.32
C GLY A 88 -17.40 10.55 31.36
N GLU A 89 -16.97 9.33 31.13
CA GLU A 89 -16.07 8.59 32.04
C GLU A 89 -14.69 9.27 32.21
N GLU A 90 -14.32 10.14 31.27
CA GLU A 90 -13.14 10.99 31.38
C GLU A 90 -13.15 11.88 32.63
N GLU A 91 -14.34 12.24 33.13
CA GLU A 91 -14.51 13.05 34.34
C GLU A 91 -13.97 12.37 35.62
N ARG A 92 -13.83 11.06 35.59
CA ARG A 92 -13.30 10.27 36.71
C ARG A 92 -11.77 10.17 36.71
N ILE A 93 -11.12 10.59 35.63
CA ILE A 93 -9.67 10.59 35.55
C ILE A 93 -9.11 11.74 36.37
N ARG A 94 -8.08 11.47 37.15
CA ARG A 94 -7.43 12.42 38.08
C ARG A 94 -5.95 12.65 37.77
N ALA A 95 -5.33 11.77 37.05
CA ALA A 95 -3.93 11.94 36.62
C ALA A 95 -3.77 11.44 35.19
N PHE A 96 -2.89 12.09 34.44
CA PHE A 96 -2.56 11.75 33.07
C PHE A 96 -1.06 11.83 32.88
N MET A 97 -0.50 10.90 32.13
CA MET A 97 0.88 10.92 31.67
C MET A 97 0.96 10.42 30.25
N GLY A 98 1.74 11.08 29.40
CA GLY A 98 1.97 10.66 28.04
C GLY A 98 3.39 10.93 27.58
N TYR A 99 3.91 10.05 26.74
CA TYR A 99 5.24 10.15 26.17
C TYR A 99 5.18 9.96 24.65
N PRO A 100 5.90 10.79 23.86
CA PRO A 100 5.93 10.65 22.42
C PRO A 100 6.67 9.36 22.02
N VAL A 101 6.14 8.65 21.04
CA VAL A 101 6.84 7.54 20.37
C VAL A 101 7.60 8.12 19.19
N ALA A 102 8.78 8.68 19.46
CA ALA A 102 9.55 9.52 18.54
C ALA A 102 9.79 8.86 17.17
N ALA A 103 10.06 7.56 17.16
CA ALA A 103 10.31 6.79 15.93
C ALA A 103 9.12 6.77 14.95
N THR A 104 7.90 7.07 15.40
CA THR A 104 6.68 6.92 14.58
C THR A 104 5.82 8.17 14.54
N GLY A 105 6.12 9.18 15.34
CA GLY A 105 5.27 10.36 15.51
C GLY A 105 3.98 10.11 16.29
N GLY A 106 3.92 8.98 17.05
CA GLY A 106 2.79 8.62 17.90
C GLY A 106 2.96 9.04 19.35
N ALA A 107 2.07 8.55 20.22
CA ALA A 107 2.12 8.78 21.67
C ALA A 107 1.68 7.53 22.46
N LEU A 108 2.36 7.26 23.57
CA LEU A 108 1.96 6.28 24.58
C LEU A 108 1.40 7.06 25.76
N CYS A 109 0.15 6.84 26.09
CA CYS A 109 -0.61 7.58 27.09
C CYS A 109 -1.12 6.66 28.18
N LEU A 110 -1.07 7.16 29.44
CA LEU A 110 -1.58 6.52 30.64
C LEU A 110 -2.49 7.47 31.39
N ASP A 111 -3.48 6.94 32.06
CA ASP A 111 -4.30 7.69 32.98
C ASP A 111 -4.61 6.93 34.28
N SER A 112 -5.03 7.66 35.30
CA SER A 112 -5.38 7.10 36.60
C SER A 112 -6.57 7.85 37.23
N ARG A 113 -7.39 7.13 37.95
CA ARG A 113 -8.48 7.69 38.78
C ARG A 113 -8.00 8.26 40.12
N LYS A 114 -6.71 8.08 40.45
CA LYS A 114 -6.06 8.60 41.65
C LYS A 114 -5.26 9.86 41.28
N THR A 115 -5.30 10.87 42.14
CA THR A 115 -4.46 12.08 42.00
C THR A 115 -2.99 11.76 42.30
N TYR A 116 -2.09 12.49 41.70
CA TYR A 116 -0.62 12.40 41.91
C TYR A 116 -0.05 10.99 41.68
N SER A 117 -0.68 10.19 40.85
CA SER A 117 -0.23 8.84 40.53
C SER A 117 1.07 8.81 39.72
N PHE A 118 1.40 9.89 39.03
CA PHE A 118 2.53 9.98 38.12
C PHE A 118 3.43 11.17 38.47
N GLY A 119 4.74 10.95 38.34
CA GLY A 119 5.79 11.95 38.56
C GLY A 119 6.93 11.79 37.55
N GLU A 120 8.06 12.45 37.82
CA GLU A 120 9.24 12.42 36.93
C GLU A 120 9.87 11.03 36.81
N LYS A 121 9.83 10.25 37.86
CA LYS A 121 10.35 8.87 37.86
C LYS A 121 9.52 7.99 36.95
N GLU A 122 8.20 8.06 37.07
CA GLU A 122 7.25 7.31 36.27
C GLU A 122 7.35 7.73 34.79
N LEU A 123 7.50 9.03 34.53
CA LEU A 123 7.72 9.55 33.18
C LEU A 123 8.98 9.00 32.52
N LYS A 124 10.08 8.89 33.29
CA LYS A 124 11.34 8.29 32.83
C LYS A 124 11.19 6.78 32.54
N ILE A 125 10.39 6.06 33.32
CA ILE A 125 10.12 4.65 33.03
C ILE A 125 9.21 4.53 31.82
N LEU A 126 8.20 5.40 31.67
CA LEU A 126 7.31 5.41 30.51
C LEU A 126 8.08 5.67 29.20
N SER A 127 9.13 6.50 29.23
CA SER A 127 9.97 6.72 28.05
C SER A 127 10.58 5.41 27.53
N GLN A 128 11.02 4.51 28.42
CA GLN A 128 11.60 3.23 28.02
C GLN A 128 10.56 2.31 27.35
N PHE A 129 9.31 2.32 27.82
CA PHE A 129 8.23 1.59 27.18
C PHE A 129 7.85 2.20 25.82
N ALA A 130 7.86 3.53 25.70
CA ALA A 130 7.62 4.21 24.43
C ALA A 130 8.72 3.90 23.40
N ASP A 131 9.99 3.90 23.82
CA ASP A 131 11.12 3.51 22.98
C ASP A 131 11.07 2.04 22.56
N LEU A 132 10.68 1.14 23.48
CA LEU A 132 10.47 -0.27 23.16
C LEU A 132 9.36 -0.46 22.14
N ALA A 133 8.21 0.21 22.32
CA ALA A 133 7.09 0.18 21.37
C ALA A 133 7.52 0.71 19.99
N GLY A 134 8.22 1.84 19.95
CA GLY A 134 8.74 2.45 18.73
C GLY A 134 9.74 1.55 18.00
N THR A 135 10.69 0.97 18.72
CA THR A 135 11.69 0.04 18.16
C THR A 135 11.02 -1.20 17.57
N HIS A 136 10.03 -1.78 18.26
CA HIS A 136 9.28 -2.93 17.77
C HIS A 136 8.51 -2.58 16.48
N LEU A 137 7.89 -1.40 16.41
CA LEU A 137 7.17 -0.92 15.23
C LEU A 137 8.09 -0.76 14.02
N LEU A 138 9.26 -0.14 14.21
CA LEU A 138 10.24 0.02 13.13
C LEU A 138 10.71 -1.34 12.61
N ARG A 139 11.09 -2.26 13.49
CA ARG A 139 11.51 -3.61 13.10
C ARG A 139 10.40 -4.38 12.38
N ALA A 140 9.16 -4.27 12.83
CA ALA A 140 8.03 -4.92 12.16
C ALA A 140 7.80 -4.36 10.75
N ARG A 141 7.97 -3.05 10.54
CA ARG A 141 7.91 -2.40 9.22
C ARG A 141 9.04 -2.85 8.31
N GLU A 142 10.28 -2.83 8.80
CA GLU A 142 11.47 -3.29 8.07
C GLU A 142 11.32 -4.76 7.65
N MET A 143 10.88 -5.61 8.57
CA MET A 143 10.64 -7.03 8.26
C MET A 143 9.54 -7.22 7.21
N ALA A 144 8.44 -6.45 7.29
CA ALA A 144 7.37 -6.51 6.31
C ALA A 144 7.83 -6.04 4.91
N THR A 145 8.71 -5.03 4.83
CA THR A 145 9.32 -4.56 3.59
C THR A 145 10.25 -5.63 3.01
N SER A 146 11.15 -6.17 3.82
CA SER A 146 12.08 -7.24 3.40
C SER A 146 11.34 -8.49 2.89
N LEU A 147 10.25 -8.89 3.52
CA LEU A 147 9.42 -10.02 3.06
C LEU A 147 8.74 -9.72 1.70
N ARG A 148 8.33 -8.47 1.46
CA ARG A 148 7.76 -8.05 0.16
C ARG A 148 8.81 -8.07 -0.94
N GLU A 149 9.97 -7.50 -0.68
CA GLU A 149 11.11 -7.51 -1.61
C GLU A 149 11.54 -8.95 -1.96
N HIS A 150 11.60 -9.82 -0.96
CA HIS A 150 11.92 -11.23 -1.18
C HIS A 150 10.89 -11.92 -2.09
N ARG A 151 9.58 -11.67 -1.91
CA ARG A 151 8.53 -12.19 -2.79
C ARG A 151 8.67 -11.65 -4.21
N PHE A 152 8.96 -10.38 -4.39
CA PHE A 152 9.19 -9.78 -5.70
C PHE A 152 10.42 -10.39 -6.40
N TYR A 153 11.51 -10.57 -5.67
CA TYR A 153 12.70 -11.25 -6.19
C TYR A 153 12.42 -12.70 -6.63
N GLN A 154 11.67 -13.45 -5.83
CA GLN A 154 11.26 -14.81 -6.20
C GLN A 154 10.39 -14.82 -7.46
N ALA A 155 9.45 -13.89 -7.59
CA ALA A 155 8.61 -13.76 -8.77
C ALA A 155 9.43 -13.43 -10.02
N LEU A 156 10.41 -12.53 -9.95
CA LEU A 156 11.32 -12.24 -11.05
C LEU A 156 12.13 -13.47 -11.46
N ARG A 157 12.63 -14.24 -10.50
CA ARG A 157 13.31 -15.51 -10.78
C ARG A 157 12.43 -16.52 -11.51
N LEU A 158 11.19 -16.70 -11.04
CA LEU A 158 10.21 -17.57 -11.70
C LEU A 158 9.92 -17.09 -13.12
N MET A 159 9.74 -15.79 -13.32
CA MET A 159 9.49 -15.19 -14.63
C MET A 159 10.58 -15.52 -15.65
N THR A 160 11.86 -15.53 -15.24
CA THR A 160 12.98 -15.89 -16.14
C THR A 160 12.90 -17.34 -16.64
N THR A 161 12.18 -18.20 -15.97
CA THR A 161 12.00 -19.61 -16.33
C THR A 161 10.65 -19.89 -17.02
N LEU A 162 9.67 -18.99 -16.90
CA LEU A 162 8.31 -19.19 -17.43
C LEU A 162 8.28 -19.50 -18.92
N HIS A 163 9.17 -18.88 -19.73
CA HIS A 163 9.24 -19.14 -21.17
C HIS A 163 9.70 -20.57 -21.52
N LYS A 164 10.45 -21.22 -20.62
CA LYS A 164 10.91 -22.61 -20.83
C LYS A 164 9.78 -23.59 -20.57
N THR A 165 8.95 -23.33 -19.57
CA THR A 165 7.82 -24.19 -19.19
C THR A 165 6.56 -23.90 -20.00
N ASN A 166 6.46 -22.68 -20.56
CA ASN A 166 5.31 -22.22 -21.36
C ASN A 166 5.79 -21.68 -22.71
N PRO A 167 6.12 -22.52 -23.69
CA PRO A 167 6.70 -22.12 -24.96
C PRO A 167 5.73 -21.35 -25.87
N LYS A 168 4.40 -21.56 -25.69
CA LYS A 168 3.38 -20.83 -26.44
C LYS A 168 3.10 -19.48 -25.80
N TRP A 169 3.01 -18.42 -26.62
CA TRP A 169 2.75 -17.05 -26.16
C TRP A 169 1.54 -16.95 -25.23
N SER A 170 0.41 -17.56 -25.61
CA SER A 170 -0.81 -17.53 -24.81
C SER A 170 -0.63 -18.13 -23.42
N ALA A 171 0.07 -19.26 -23.32
CA ALA A 171 0.34 -19.94 -22.04
C ALA A 171 1.34 -19.12 -21.19
N PHE A 172 2.41 -18.60 -21.79
CA PHE A 172 3.38 -17.72 -21.11
C PHE A 172 2.69 -16.47 -20.57
N ARG A 173 1.91 -15.77 -21.37
CA ARG A 173 1.17 -14.57 -20.97
C ARG A 173 0.24 -14.86 -19.79
N SER A 174 -0.59 -15.92 -19.87
CA SER A 174 -1.49 -16.29 -18.78
C SER A 174 -0.75 -16.63 -17.49
N ALA A 175 0.36 -17.39 -17.58
CA ALA A 175 1.19 -17.72 -16.43
C ALA A 175 1.86 -16.47 -15.83
N LEU A 176 2.32 -15.53 -16.66
CA LEU A 176 2.90 -14.27 -16.20
C LEU A 176 1.89 -13.40 -15.47
N LEU A 177 0.70 -13.19 -16.05
CA LEU A 177 -0.35 -12.36 -15.45
C LEU A 177 -0.88 -13.00 -14.14
N GLY A 178 -1.00 -14.32 -14.10
CA GLY A 178 -1.33 -15.06 -12.88
C GLY A 178 -0.26 -14.92 -11.78
N LEU A 179 1.02 -15.02 -12.15
CA LEU A 179 2.13 -14.80 -11.23
C LEU A 179 2.12 -13.38 -10.66
N LEU A 180 1.86 -12.38 -11.49
CA LEU A 180 1.74 -10.98 -11.05
C LEU A 180 0.58 -10.80 -10.08
N ALA A 181 -0.60 -11.33 -10.37
CA ALA A 181 -1.76 -11.25 -9.49
C ALA A 181 -1.47 -11.88 -8.10
N GLN A 182 -0.87 -13.06 -8.09
CA GLN A 182 -0.47 -13.75 -6.83
C GLN A 182 0.59 -12.99 -6.04
N THR A 183 1.56 -12.38 -6.74
CA THR A 183 2.70 -11.71 -6.10
C THR A 183 2.31 -10.34 -5.55
N THR A 184 1.53 -9.56 -6.30
CA THR A 184 1.18 -8.17 -5.97
C THR A 184 -0.12 -8.06 -5.18
N GLY A 185 -1.00 -9.05 -5.29
CA GLY A 185 -2.32 -9.05 -4.68
C GLY A 185 -3.35 -8.19 -5.43
N TYR A 186 -3.00 -7.64 -6.59
CA TYR A 186 -3.94 -6.94 -7.48
C TYR A 186 -4.85 -7.96 -8.18
N ARG A 187 -6.14 -7.68 -8.19
CA ARG A 187 -7.13 -8.57 -8.80
C ARG A 187 -6.98 -8.63 -10.32
N TYR A 188 -6.86 -7.50 -10.96
CA TYR A 188 -6.74 -7.39 -12.42
C TYR A 188 -5.30 -7.09 -12.80
N CYS A 189 -4.59 -8.10 -13.30
CA CYS A 189 -3.30 -7.95 -13.96
C CYS A 189 -3.50 -8.18 -15.45
N MET A 190 -3.22 -7.16 -16.27
CA MET A 190 -3.59 -7.12 -17.67
C MET A 190 -2.42 -6.69 -18.54
N LEU A 191 -2.42 -7.12 -19.78
CA LEU A 191 -1.49 -6.67 -20.81
C LEU A 191 -2.27 -6.17 -22.01
N SER A 192 -2.10 -4.89 -22.34
CA SER A 192 -2.56 -4.31 -23.59
C SER A 192 -1.42 -4.21 -24.59
N VAL A 193 -1.71 -4.42 -25.85
CA VAL A 193 -0.71 -4.42 -26.93
C VAL A 193 -1.18 -3.50 -28.05
N ARG A 194 -0.24 -2.76 -28.65
CA ARG A 194 -0.49 -1.86 -29.77
C ARG A 194 -0.65 -2.66 -31.07
N ASP A 195 -1.58 -2.28 -31.91
CA ASP A 195 -1.77 -2.85 -33.24
C ASP A 195 -0.60 -2.49 -34.19
N GLU A 196 -0.53 -3.16 -35.33
CA GLU A 196 0.53 -2.91 -36.33
C GLU A 196 0.45 -1.49 -36.94
N SER A 197 -0.76 -0.93 -37.06
CA SER A 197 -0.94 0.44 -37.56
C SER A 197 -0.44 1.50 -36.60
N GLY A 198 -0.32 1.17 -35.33
CA GLY A 198 0.08 2.06 -34.25
C GLY A 198 -1.00 3.08 -33.86
N ARG A 199 -2.22 2.96 -34.32
CA ARG A 199 -3.34 3.86 -34.05
C ARG A 199 -4.25 3.36 -32.94
N SER A 200 -4.31 2.03 -32.78
CA SER A 200 -5.15 1.36 -31.80
C SER A 200 -4.36 0.43 -30.90
N TYR A 201 -4.97 0.03 -29.82
CA TYR A 201 -4.46 -1.02 -28.94
C TYR A 201 -5.62 -1.95 -28.56
N PHE A 202 -5.32 -3.14 -28.12
CA PHE A 202 -6.28 -4.13 -27.66
C PHE A 202 -5.79 -4.83 -26.40
N LEU A 203 -6.73 -5.40 -25.63
CA LEU A 203 -6.40 -6.19 -24.46
C LEU A 203 -5.94 -7.57 -24.90
N GLU A 204 -4.63 -7.82 -24.79
CA GLU A 204 -4.00 -9.08 -25.18
C GLU A 204 -4.30 -10.19 -24.18
N GLY A 205 -4.39 -9.88 -22.89
CA GLY A 205 -4.76 -10.81 -21.85
C GLY A 205 -4.95 -10.18 -20.49
N ALA A 206 -5.60 -10.94 -19.60
CA ALA A 206 -5.88 -10.54 -18.23
C ALA A 206 -5.86 -11.76 -17.30
N SER A 207 -5.54 -11.54 -16.01
CA SER A 207 -5.69 -12.55 -14.94
C SER A 207 -7.18 -12.83 -14.67
N GLU A 208 -8.00 -11.78 -14.62
CA GLU A 208 -9.46 -11.80 -14.63
C GLU A 208 -9.97 -10.82 -15.68
N SER A 209 -11.12 -11.12 -16.31
CA SER A 209 -11.69 -10.26 -17.34
C SER A 209 -12.20 -8.94 -16.74
N PRO A 210 -11.69 -7.78 -17.18
CA PRO A 210 -12.21 -6.48 -16.73
C PRO A 210 -13.57 -6.15 -17.37
N PHE A 211 -14.04 -6.95 -18.32
CA PHE A 211 -15.26 -6.75 -19.08
C PHE A 211 -16.33 -7.81 -18.79
N ALA A 212 -16.28 -8.46 -17.63
CA ALA A 212 -17.17 -9.57 -17.28
C ALA A 212 -18.67 -9.19 -17.27
N GLY A 213 -19.00 -7.90 -17.09
CA GLY A 213 -20.37 -7.38 -17.11
C GLY A 213 -20.88 -6.90 -18.49
N LEU A 214 -20.02 -6.85 -19.51
CA LEU A 214 -20.39 -6.38 -20.85
C LEU A 214 -20.89 -7.52 -21.74
N ARG A 215 -21.93 -7.26 -22.56
CA ARG A 215 -22.45 -8.24 -23.56
C ARG A 215 -21.38 -8.63 -24.59
N GLU A 216 -20.54 -7.67 -25.00
CA GLU A 216 -19.41 -7.89 -25.89
C GLU A 216 -18.20 -7.13 -25.39
N ALA A 217 -17.06 -7.82 -25.27
CA ALA A 217 -15.80 -7.17 -24.93
C ALA A 217 -15.33 -6.29 -26.12
N PRO A 218 -14.89 -5.05 -25.89
CA PRO A 218 -14.38 -4.20 -26.94
C PRO A 218 -13.20 -4.83 -27.67
N GLY A 219 -13.23 -4.86 -29.01
CA GLY A 219 -12.15 -5.47 -29.79
C GLY A 219 -10.88 -4.64 -29.81
N SER A 220 -11.00 -3.30 -29.81
CA SER A 220 -9.86 -2.38 -29.84
C SER A 220 -10.22 -1.00 -29.29
N PHE A 221 -9.19 -0.24 -28.89
CA PHE A 221 -9.28 1.12 -28.34
C PHE A 221 -8.32 2.05 -29.09
N SER A 222 -8.65 3.33 -29.21
CA SER A 222 -7.76 4.31 -29.84
C SER A 222 -6.60 4.69 -28.92
N VAL A 223 -5.40 4.85 -29.49
CA VAL A 223 -4.24 5.38 -28.76
C VAL A 223 -4.55 6.82 -28.32
N GLY A 224 -4.44 7.10 -27.02
CA GLY A 224 -4.86 8.36 -26.41
C GLY A 224 -6.23 8.32 -25.75
N GLN A 225 -7.02 7.25 -25.94
CA GLN A 225 -8.29 7.03 -25.27
C GLN A 225 -8.07 6.32 -23.93
N GLY A 226 -8.60 6.90 -22.85
CA GLY A 226 -8.44 6.38 -21.49
C GLY A 226 -7.02 6.46 -20.98
N LEU A 227 -6.82 5.96 -19.74
CA LEU A 227 -5.53 5.98 -19.06
C LEU A 227 -4.49 5.12 -19.80
N VAL A 228 -4.87 3.95 -20.25
CA VAL A 228 -3.99 3.04 -21.00
C VAL A 228 -3.54 3.68 -22.30
N GLY A 229 -4.47 4.31 -23.06
CA GLY A 229 -4.16 5.04 -24.29
C GLY A 229 -3.26 6.25 -24.05
N TRP A 230 -3.43 6.94 -22.91
CA TRP A 230 -2.54 8.02 -22.51
C TRP A 230 -1.10 7.51 -22.29
N VAL A 231 -0.91 6.36 -21.62
CA VAL A 231 0.41 5.75 -21.41
C VAL A 231 1.03 5.32 -22.75
N PHE A 232 0.26 4.80 -23.69
CA PHE A 232 0.77 4.50 -25.03
C PHE A 232 1.29 5.74 -25.76
N LYS A 233 0.62 6.88 -25.60
CA LYS A 233 0.98 8.15 -26.25
C LYS A 233 2.19 8.81 -25.58
N ASN A 234 2.20 8.88 -24.24
CA ASN A 234 3.18 9.67 -23.49
C ASN A 234 4.41 8.85 -23.04
N GLN A 235 4.37 7.52 -23.11
CA GLN A 235 5.44 6.60 -22.73
C GLN A 235 5.87 6.75 -21.25
N THR A 236 5.01 7.29 -20.42
CA THR A 236 5.25 7.56 -19.01
C THR A 236 4.38 6.64 -18.17
N PRO A 237 4.91 6.00 -17.13
CA PRO A 237 4.11 5.19 -16.22
C PRO A 237 3.13 6.06 -15.44
N VAL A 238 2.00 5.48 -15.04
CA VAL A 238 1.00 6.11 -14.18
C VAL A 238 0.74 5.22 -12.97
N TYR A 239 0.76 5.82 -11.80
CA TYR A 239 0.47 5.15 -10.54
C TYR A 239 -0.64 5.91 -9.80
N SER A 240 -1.61 5.19 -9.22
CA SER A 240 -2.63 5.82 -8.38
C SER A 240 -1.97 6.48 -7.16
N GLY A 241 -2.35 7.73 -6.88
CA GLY A 241 -1.78 8.53 -5.81
C GLY A 241 -0.60 9.44 -6.20
N ASP A 242 -0.03 9.31 -7.39
CA ASP A 242 1.02 10.22 -7.87
C ASP A 242 0.42 11.51 -8.41
N LYS A 243 0.81 12.66 -7.81
CA LYS A 243 0.37 13.99 -8.25
C LYS A 243 0.95 14.41 -9.61
N GLU A 244 2.02 13.76 -10.06
CA GLU A 244 2.75 14.11 -11.29
C GLU A 244 2.03 13.66 -12.58
N ALA A 245 1.09 12.74 -12.49
CA ALA A 245 0.27 12.30 -13.62
C ALA A 245 -0.91 13.26 -13.90
N ALA A 246 -0.74 14.56 -13.74
CA ALA A 246 -1.80 15.57 -13.77
C ALA A 246 -2.68 15.56 -15.04
N GLY A 247 -2.18 15.04 -16.16
CA GLY A 247 -2.97 14.87 -17.40
C GLY A 247 -3.75 13.56 -17.52
N ALA A 248 -3.56 12.64 -16.55
CA ALA A 248 -4.17 11.30 -16.54
C ALA A 248 -5.17 11.11 -15.40
N VAL A 249 -5.22 12.06 -14.46
CA VAL A 249 -6.13 12.02 -13.30
C VAL A 249 -7.59 12.11 -13.76
N GLY A 250 -8.41 11.16 -13.35
CA GLY A 250 -9.84 11.11 -13.70
C GLY A 250 -10.17 10.48 -15.05
N LEU A 251 -9.17 9.99 -15.80
CA LEU A 251 -9.44 9.23 -17.02
C LEU A 251 -9.92 7.80 -16.66
N PRO A 252 -10.98 7.30 -17.31
CA PRO A 252 -11.36 5.90 -17.19
C PRO A 252 -10.25 5.01 -17.75
N LEU A 253 -10.10 3.79 -17.24
CA LEU A 253 -8.97 2.91 -17.57
C LEU A 253 -8.82 2.68 -19.08
N PHE A 254 -9.92 2.34 -19.77
CA PHE A 254 -9.95 2.08 -21.22
C PHE A 254 -10.73 3.15 -22.01
N GLY A 255 -11.17 4.23 -21.37
CA GLY A 255 -11.98 5.27 -22.05
C GLY A 255 -13.42 4.86 -22.36
N LEU A 256 -13.92 3.82 -21.71
CA LEU A 256 -15.31 3.41 -21.76
C LEU A 256 -16.04 3.97 -20.54
N GLU A 257 -17.12 4.75 -20.76
CA GLU A 257 -17.97 5.25 -19.68
C GLU A 257 -18.81 4.15 -19.01
N ALA A 258 -18.87 2.95 -19.63
CA ALA A 258 -19.79 1.88 -19.27
C ALA A 258 -19.19 0.74 -18.42
N THR A 259 -17.96 0.85 -17.96
CA THR A 259 -17.46 -0.10 -16.95
C THR A 259 -17.82 0.47 -15.58
N ASP A 260 -18.88 -0.05 -14.95
CA ASP A 260 -19.33 0.29 -13.59
C ASP A 260 -18.30 -0.02 -12.49
N GLU A 261 -17.12 -0.47 -12.86
CA GLU A 261 -16.05 -0.81 -11.93
C GLU A 261 -15.13 0.39 -11.71
N GLU A 262 -15.31 1.07 -10.59
CA GLU A 262 -14.40 2.12 -10.14
C GLU A 262 -13.11 1.52 -9.56
N TYR A 263 -12.01 1.58 -10.32
CA TYR A 263 -10.70 1.17 -9.84
C TYR A 263 -10.10 2.23 -8.91
N LYS A 264 -9.89 1.86 -7.64
CA LYS A 264 -9.28 2.74 -6.61
C LYS A 264 -7.76 2.69 -6.62
N SER A 265 -7.19 1.61 -7.16
CA SER A 265 -5.74 1.46 -7.30
C SER A 265 -5.40 1.02 -8.71
N VAL A 266 -4.56 1.78 -9.39
CA VAL A 266 -4.14 1.52 -10.76
C VAL A 266 -2.65 1.75 -10.91
N ILE A 267 -1.99 0.84 -11.62
CA ILE A 267 -0.62 0.97 -12.12
C ILE A 267 -0.67 0.69 -13.62
N CYS A 268 -0.23 1.64 -14.44
CA CYS A 268 -0.05 1.45 -15.86
C CYS A 268 1.43 1.65 -16.22
N GLN A 269 2.13 0.57 -16.50
CA GLN A 269 3.56 0.58 -16.80
C GLN A 269 3.79 0.33 -18.30
N PRO A 270 4.43 1.25 -19.05
CA PRO A 270 4.71 1.04 -20.44
C PRO A 270 5.75 -0.07 -20.67
N VAL A 271 5.50 -0.94 -21.63
CA VAL A 271 6.43 -1.94 -22.16
C VAL A 271 7.08 -1.35 -23.40
N ILE A 272 8.29 -0.82 -23.25
CA ILE A 272 8.98 -0.07 -24.28
C ILE A 272 9.97 -0.99 -25.01
N PHE A 273 9.80 -1.07 -26.34
CA PHE A 273 10.67 -1.80 -27.23
C PHE A 273 11.03 -0.93 -28.45
N SER A 274 12.31 -0.87 -28.80
CA SER A 274 12.80 -0.03 -29.92
C SER A 274 12.32 1.43 -29.84
N ARG A 275 12.40 2.06 -28.65
CA ARG A 275 12.00 3.44 -28.35
C ARG A 275 10.51 3.73 -28.53
N ARG A 276 9.66 2.71 -28.60
CA ARG A 276 8.20 2.85 -28.72
C ARG A 276 7.49 1.99 -27.69
N THR A 277 6.44 2.50 -27.11
CA THR A 277 5.54 1.69 -26.28
C THR A 277 4.80 0.71 -27.18
N ARG A 278 5.09 -0.57 -27.03
CA ARG A 278 4.46 -1.68 -27.74
C ARG A 278 3.36 -2.34 -26.93
N GLY A 279 3.45 -2.25 -25.61
CA GLY A 279 2.45 -2.74 -24.68
C GLY A 279 2.35 -1.84 -23.46
N VAL A 280 1.29 -2.06 -22.68
CA VAL A 280 1.13 -1.48 -21.34
C VAL A 280 0.77 -2.62 -20.41
N LEU A 281 1.58 -2.80 -19.37
CA LEU A 281 1.27 -3.70 -18.26
C LEU A 281 0.42 -2.94 -17.26
N ILE A 282 -0.74 -3.51 -16.90
CA ILE A 282 -1.76 -2.83 -16.11
C ILE A 282 -2.04 -3.69 -14.88
N LEU A 283 -1.99 -3.08 -13.69
CA LEU A 283 -2.49 -3.66 -12.46
C LEU A 283 -3.61 -2.76 -11.95
N ALA A 284 -4.79 -3.32 -11.70
CA ALA A 284 -5.95 -2.57 -11.23
C ALA A 284 -6.69 -3.31 -10.12
N ASP A 285 -7.23 -2.58 -9.16
CA ASP A 285 -8.04 -3.14 -8.07
C ASP A 285 -9.11 -2.13 -7.62
N GLN A 286 -10.27 -2.64 -7.20
CA GLN A 286 -11.35 -1.84 -6.62
C GLN A 286 -11.04 -1.43 -5.17
N ARG A 287 -10.11 -2.10 -4.51
CA ARG A 287 -9.60 -1.76 -3.19
C ARG A 287 -8.54 -0.67 -3.28
N SER A 288 -8.46 0.20 -2.28
CA SER A 288 -7.35 1.13 -2.13
C SER A 288 -6.11 0.37 -1.63
N LEU A 289 -5.18 0.09 -2.52
CA LEU A 289 -3.90 -0.56 -2.24
C LEU A 289 -2.77 0.47 -2.30
N PRO A 290 -1.85 0.49 -1.31
CA PRO A 290 -0.74 1.42 -1.35
C PRO A 290 0.24 1.04 -2.47
N VAL A 291 0.62 2.02 -3.28
CA VAL A 291 1.62 1.87 -4.34
C VAL A 291 2.98 2.29 -3.77
N ALA A 292 3.66 1.34 -3.13
CA ALA A 292 4.99 1.55 -2.55
C ALA A 292 6.08 1.53 -3.65
N GLU A 293 7.23 2.16 -3.40
CA GLU A 293 8.34 2.25 -4.36
C GLU A 293 8.89 0.89 -4.78
N GLU A 294 8.89 -0.09 -3.88
CA GLU A 294 9.31 -1.45 -4.17
C GLU A 294 8.38 -2.12 -5.20
N LEU A 295 7.08 -1.81 -5.14
CA LEU A 295 6.11 -2.31 -6.12
C LEU A 295 6.29 -1.63 -7.48
N LYS A 296 6.52 -0.31 -7.52
CA LYS A 296 6.81 0.43 -8.75
C LYS A 296 8.04 -0.14 -9.44
N THR A 297 9.12 -0.34 -8.68
CA THR A 297 10.37 -0.94 -9.16
C THR A 297 10.15 -2.35 -9.69
N PHE A 298 9.44 -3.19 -8.94
CA PHE A 298 9.13 -4.56 -9.36
C PHE A 298 8.35 -4.58 -10.69
N VAL A 299 7.30 -3.78 -10.83
CA VAL A 299 6.47 -3.73 -12.05
C VAL A 299 7.26 -3.19 -13.23
N ALA A 300 8.16 -2.21 -13.01
CA ALA A 300 9.06 -1.70 -14.04
C ALA A 300 10.01 -2.80 -14.53
N MET A 301 10.65 -3.56 -13.63
CA MET A 301 11.53 -4.69 -13.99
C MET A 301 10.77 -5.79 -14.77
N VAL A 302 9.54 -6.07 -14.39
CA VAL A 302 8.68 -7.01 -15.15
C VAL A 302 8.42 -6.50 -16.56
N ALA A 303 8.10 -5.21 -16.73
CA ALA A 303 7.84 -4.60 -18.03
C ALA A 303 9.09 -4.61 -18.92
N GLU A 304 10.27 -4.31 -18.37
CA GLU A 304 11.54 -4.39 -19.08
C GLU A 304 11.84 -5.83 -19.54
N HIS A 305 11.65 -6.80 -18.66
CA HIS A 305 11.86 -8.21 -19.00
C HIS A 305 10.88 -8.69 -20.09
N LEU A 306 9.63 -8.26 -20.01
CA LEU A 306 8.62 -8.54 -21.03
C LEU A 306 8.98 -7.88 -22.37
N ALA A 307 9.51 -6.65 -22.34
CA ALA A 307 10.01 -5.98 -23.56
C ALA A 307 11.12 -6.77 -24.25
N LEU A 308 12.13 -7.21 -23.49
CA LEU A 308 13.22 -8.05 -24.00
C LEU A 308 12.71 -9.39 -24.56
N PHE A 309 11.74 -10.00 -23.89
CA PHE A 309 11.13 -11.24 -24.38
C PHE A 309 10.41 -11.03 -25.73
N LEU A 310 9.60 -9.99 -25.86
CA LEU A 310 8.89 -9.63 -27.08
C LEU A 310 9.84 -9.28 -28.21
N GLU A 311 10.95 -8.60 -27.91
CA GLU A 311 12.02 -8.32 -28.88
C GLU A 311 12.63 -9.61 -29.42
N ASN A 312 13.01 -10.51 -28.54
CA ASN A 312 13.55 -11.81 -28.94
C ASN A 312 12.58 -12.60 -29.81
N LEU A 313 11.30 -12.59 -29.45
CA LEU A 313 10.25 -13.26 -30.22
C LEU A 313 10.13 -12.66 -31.63
N HIS A 314 10.10 -11.33 -31.71
CA HIS A 314 10.03 -10.60 -33.00
C HIS A 314 11.25 -10.88 -33.88
N LEU A 315 12.45 -10.85 -33.32
CA LEU A 315 13.69 -11.13 -34.04
C LEU A 315 13.73 -12.58 -34.56
N ARG A 316 13.29 -13.55 -33.77
CA ARG A 316 13.19 -14.95 -34.21
C ARG A 316 12.22 -15.12 -35.35
N THR A 317 11.02 -14.54 -35.29
CA THR A 317 10.03 -14.59 -36.36
C THR A 317 10.60 -13.99 -37.67
N ARG A 318 11.33 -12.89 -37.58
CA ARG A 318 11.97 -12.28 -38.76
C ARG A 318 13.08 -13.15 -39.34
N LEU A 319 13.89 -13.79 -38.49
CA LEU A 319 14.95 -14.70 -38.93
C LEU A 319 14.37 -15.95 -39.60
N ASP A 320 13.28 -16.50 -39.09
CA ASP A 320 12.61 -17.66 -39.66
C ASP A 320 11.94 -17.30 -41.02
N ALA A 321 11.36 -16.11 -41.15
CA ALA A 321 10.83 -15.60 -42.41
C ALA A 321 11.93 -15.29 -43.46
N ALA A 322 13.12 -14.94 -43.04
CA ALA A 322 14.27 -14.65 -43.90
C ALA A 322 15.04 -15.91 -44.33
N ARG A 323 14.81 -17.07 -43.72
CA ARG A 323 15.40 -18.34 -44.18
C ARG A 323 14.82 -18.76 -45.50
N PRO A 324 15.63 -18.85 -46.57
CA PRO A 324 15.12 -19.34 -47.87
C PRO A 324 14.62 -20.77 -47.67
N SER A 325 13.41 -21.05 -48.19
CA SER A 325 12.88 -22.41 -48.25
C SER A 325 13.88 -23.32 -48.95
N ARG A 326 14.38 -24.27 -48.21
CA ARG A 326 15.31 -25.29 -48.73
C ARG A 326 14.56 -26.00 -49.90
N PRO A 327 15.07 -26.01 -51.15
CA PRO A 327 14.38 -26.72 -52.20
C PRO A 327 14.25 -28.20 -51.83
N PRO A 328 13.16 -28.86 -52.21
CA PRO A 328 13.03 -30.32 -52.01
C PRO A 328 14.22 -30.96 -52.72
N GLY A 329 15.02 -31.71 -51.95
CA GLY A 329 16.13 -32.48 -52.46
C GLY A 329 15.63 -33.50 -53.50
N PRO A 330 16.47 -33.89 -54.49
CA PRO A 330 16.10 -34.83 -55.57
C PRO A 330 15.70 -36.20 -55.08
#